data_6eab2123034e76d1cb1218fa25c70b86
#
_entry.id   6eab2123034e76d1cb1218fa25c70b86
#
_cell.length_a   1.000
_cell.length_b   1.000
_cell.length_c   1.000
_cell.angle_alpha   90.00
_cell.angle_beta   90.00
_cell.angle_gamma   90.00
#
_symmetry.space_group_name_H-M   'P 1'
#
loop_
_entity.id
_entity.type
_entity.pdbx_description
1 polymer ?
#
loop_
_entity_poly.entity_id
_entity_poly.type
_entity_poly.pdbx_seq_one_letter_code
_entity_poly.pdbx_strand_id
1 'polypeptide(L)'
;LDGRTPVELAQPKEDYPEIKGLVGHPAGLFVAPTERRNGLAWLLQRLVRALSIIRWSDMGWQCGTTRGPLVERGIPTNTYGYPNCDLLVDGWFEPSGLTEQAFMTSIDREEMLLQIADDLLLIEMNADKQVGDIVRTARQRHGHAPVLPAMAA
;
A
#
# COMPACT_ATOMS: atom_id res chain seq x y z
N LEU A 1 -9.37 -29.94 -18.17
CA LEU A 1 -8.58 -28.71 -18.31
C LEU A 1 -9.48 -27.70 -19.00
N ASP A 2 -9.89 -26.65 -18.29
CA ASP A 2 -10.94 -25.72 -18.70
C ASP A 2 -10.47 -24.61 -19.67
N GLY A 3 -9.31 -24.81 -20.33
CA GLY A 3 -8.80 -23.88 -21.35
C GLY A 3 -8.31 -22.53 -20.83
N ARG A 4 -8.15 -22.38 -19.51
CA ARG A 4 -7.67 -21.13 -18.92
C ARG A 4 -6.17 -21.02 -19.11
N THR A 5 -5.73 -19.88 -19.60
CA THR A 5 -4.30 -19.58 -19.71
C THR A 5 -3.71 -19.48 -18.30
N PRO A 6 -2.57 -20.14 -18.02
CA PRO A 6 -1.87 -19.95 -16.76
C PRO A 6 -1.58 -18.49 -16.56
N VAL A 7 -1.65 -18.05 -15.31
CA VAL A 7 -1.27 -16.69 -14.93
C VAL A 7 0.23 -16.52 -15.19
N GLU A 8 0.58 -15.54 -16.00
CA GLU A 8 1.95 -15.12 -16.18
C GLU A 8 2.24 -13.99 -15.20
N LEU A 9 3.36 -14.10 -14.47
CA LEU A 9 3.85 -12.99 -13.67
C LEU A 9 4.32 -11.89 -14.61
N ALA A 10 3.89 -10.66 -14.32
CA ALA A 10 4.40 -9.50 -15.04
C ALA A 10 5.92 -9.40 -14.84
N GLN A 11 6.63 -9.02 -15.90
CA GLN A 11 8.05 -8.74 -15.77
C GLN A 11 8.24 -7.47 -14.90
N PRO A 12 9.13 -7.51 -13.89
CA PRO A 12 9.44 -6.32 -13.11
C PRO A 12 9.92 -5.20 -14.06
N LYS A 13 9.62 -3.97 -13.73
CA LYS A 13 10.22 -2.83 -14.42
C LYS A 13 11.74 -2.85 -14.23
N GLU A 14 12.49 -2.35 -15.21
CA GLU A 14 13.94 -2.35 -15.19
C GLU A 14 14.52 -1.57 -13.98
N ASP A 15 13.80 -0.55 -13.53
CA ASP A 15 14.13 0.30 -12.38
C ASP A 15 13.49 -0.16 -11.06
N TYR A 16 12.86 -1.35 -11.03
CA TYR A 16 12.26 -1.84 -9.79
C TYR A 16 13.34 -2.15 -8.76
N PRO A 17 13.20 -1.65 -7.51
CA PRO A 17 14.23 -1.84 -6.49
C PRO A 17 14.40 -3.32 -6.15
N GLU A 18 15.66 -3.74 -5.97
CA GLU A 18 15.97 -5.09 -5.55
C GLU A 18 15.61 -5.29 -4.07
N ILE A 19 14.59 -6.09 -3.81
CA ILE A 19 14.10 -6.37 -2.46
C ILE A 19 14.96 -7.48 -1.84
N LYS A 20 15.69 -7.15 -0.78
CA LYS A 20 16.60 -8.07 -0.08
C LYS A 20 16.40 -8.03 1.44
N GLY A 21 16.83 -9.10 2.10
CA GLY A 21 16.81 -9.21 3.56
C GLY A 21 15.46 -9.59 4.13
N LEU A 22 15.18 -9.17 5.36
CA LEU A 22 13.91 -9.44 6.02
C LEU A 22 12.82 -8.53 5.45
N VAL A 23 11.74 -9.15 4.99
CA VAL A 23 10.58 -8.48 4.39
C VAL A 23 9.36 -8.67 5.26
N GLY A 24 8.73 -7.58 5.67
CA GLY A 24 7.42 -7.59 6.31
C GLY A 24 6.30 -7.66 5.25
N HIS A 25 5.34 -8.57 5.43
CA HIS A 25 4.18 -8.68 4.54
C HIS A 25 2.88 -8.54 5.35
N PRO A 26 2.37 -7.31 5.55
CA PRO A 26 1.06 -7.12 6.15
C PRO A 26 -0.02 -7.63 5.19
N ALA A 27 -0.87 -8.49 5.70
CA ALA A 27 -1.97 -9.07 4.93
C ALA A 27 -3.32 -8.77 5.58
N GLY A 28 -4.36 -8.68 4.75
CA GLY A 28 -5.73 -8.74 5.23
C GLY A 28 -6.25 -7.52 5.98
N LEU A 29 -5.91 -6.30 5.54
CA LEU A 29 -6.52 -5.10 6.12
C LEU A 29 -8.02 -5.06 5.81
N PHE A 30 -8.83 -5.18 6.86
CA PHE A 30 -10.28 -5.05 6.78
C PHE A 30 -10.78 -3.95 7.70
N VAL A 31 -11.61 -3.07 7.18
CA VAL A 31 -12.34 -2.05 7.96
C VAL A 31 -13.83 -2.30 7.79
N ALA A 32 -14.54 -2.46 8.90
CA ALA A 32 -15.98 -2.67 8.90
C ALA A 32 -16.71 -1.57 8.08
N PRO A 33 -17.76 -1.91 7.32
CA PRO A 33 -18.44 -0.94 6.47
C PRO A 33 -18.90 0.33 7.20
N THR A 34 -19.36 0.20 8.45
CA THR A 34 -19.80 1.30 9.32
C THR A 34 -18.65 2.25 9.71
N GLU A 35 -17.42 1.74 9.76
CA GLU A 35 -16.23 2.47 10.17
C GLU A 35 -15.41 3.00 8.99
N ARG A 36 -15.85 2.75 7.78
CA ARG A 36 -15.19 3.27 6.58
C ARG A 36 -15.32 4.78 6.52
N ARG A 37 -14.35 5.43 5.88
CA ARG A 37 -14.21 6.89 5.72
C ARG A 37 -13.75 7.64 6.97
N ASN A 38 -13.60 6.97 8.13
CA ASN A 38 -13.09 7.55 9.37
C ASN A 38 -11.55 7.53 9.47
N GLY A 39 -10.85 7.28 8.37
CA GLY A 39 -9.38 7.28 8.33
C GLY A 39 -8.71 6.02 8.86
N LEU A 40 -9.48 5.02 9.34
CA LEU A 40 -8.92 3.82 9.98
C LEU A 40 -7.99 3.02 9.08
N ALA A 41 -8.27 2.93 7.77
CA ALA A 41 -7.41 2.21 6.84
C ALA A 41 -6.00 2.84 6.76
N TRP A 42 -5.93 4.18 6.80
CA TRP A 42 -4.68 4.92 6.87
C TRP A 42 -3.95 4.64 8.19
N LEU A 43 -4.65 4.83 9.31
CA LEU A 43 -4.08 4.67 10.65
C LEU A 43 -3.55 3.25 10.89
N LEU A 44 -4.36 2.23 10.58
CA LEU A 44 -4.00 0.83 10.82
C LEU A 44 -2.78 0.42 10.01
N GLN A 45 -2.70 0.82 8.74
CA GLN A 45 -1.55 0.50 7.91
C GLN A 45 -0.26 1.15 8.43
N ARG A 46 -0.34 2.41 8.88
CA ARG A 46 0.78 3.14 9.46
C ARG A 46 1.21 2.55 10.81
N LEU A 47 0.24 2.21 11.64
CA LEU A 47 0.49 1.56 12.93
C LEU A 47 1.18 0.20 12.76
N VAL A 48 0.70 -0.65 11.85
CA VAL A 48 1.33 -1.94 11.55
C VAL A 48 2.77 -1.74 11.08
N ARG A 49 3.04 -0.75 10.23
CA ARG A 49 4.39 -0.39 9.76
C ARG A 49 5.30 -0.03 10.93
N ALA A 50 4.87 0.89 11.79
CA ALA A 50 5.64 1.31 12.95
C ALA A 50 5.92 0.14 13.92
N LEU A 51 4.90 -0.66 14.23
CA LEU A 51 5.05 -1.84 15.08
C LEU A 51 5.98 -2.90 14.48
N SER A 52 5.94 -3.08 13.16
CA SER A 52 6.83 -4.01 12.47
C SER A 52 8.30 -3.61 12.59
N ILE A 53 8.62 -2.33 12.43
CA ILE A 53 9.97 -1.79 12.62
C ILE A 53 10.45 -1.97 14.07
N ILE A 54 9.58 -1.74 15.05
CA ILE A 54 9.91 -1.95 16.47
C ILE A 54 10.15 -3.42 16.76
N ARG A 55 9.32 -4.31 16.21
CA ARG A 55 9.39 -5.75 16.48
C ARG A 55 10.55 -6.44 15.77
N TRP A 56 10.88 -5.99 14.55
CA TRP A 56 11.92 -6.54 13.67
C TRP A 56 12.84 -5.43 13.22
N SER A 57 13.83 -5.14 14.05
CA SER A 57 14.73 -4.00 13.86
C SER A 57 15.60 -4.08 12.60
N ASP A 58 15.76 -5.27 12.04
CA ASP A 58 16.50 -5.56 10.81
C ASP A 58 15.62 -5.66 9.55
N MET A 59 14.31 -5.41 9.68
CA MET A 59 13.39 -5.41 8.53
C MET A 59 13.79 -4.33 7.52
N GLY A 60 14.20 -4.76 6.33
CA GLY A 60 14.63 -3.87 5.25
C GLY A 60 13.49 -3.38 4.37
N TRP A 61 12.42 -4.14 4.26
CA TRP A 61 11.31 -3.87 3.36
C TRP A 61 9.96 -4.24 3.96
N GLN A 62 8.94 -3.51 3.56
CA GLN A 62 7.55 -3.92 3.73
C GLN A 62 6.89 -4.01 2.35
N CYS A 63 6.36 -5.19 2.03
CA CYS A 63 5.70 -5.47 0.76
C CYS A 63 4.28 -5.91 1.00
N GLY A 64 3.40 -5.63 0.04
CA GLY A 64 2.02 -6.08 0.08
C GLY A 64 1.50 -6.35 -1.32
N THR A 65 0.32 -6.95 -1.40
CA THR A 65 -0.40 -7.09 -2.65
C THR A 65 -1.70 -6.31 -2.60
N THR A 66 -2.08 -5.73 -3.72
CA THR A 66 -3.33 -4.99 -3.85
C THR A 66 -3.99 -5.26 -5.20
N ARG A 67 -5.29 -5.04 -5.28
CA ARG A 67 -6.07 -5.32 -6.49
C ARG A 67 -6.24 -4.05 -7.34
N GLY A 68 -6.38 -4.22 -8.66
CA GLY A 68 -6.54 -3.14 -9.63
C GLY A 68 -7.50 -2.01 -9.21
N PRO A 69 -8.74 -2.30 -8.80
CA PRO A 69 -9.68 -1.27 -8.39
C PRO A 69 -9.24 -0.40 -7.19
N LEU A 70 -8.33 -0.87 -6.36
CA LEU A 70 -7.74 -0.07 -5.29
C LEU A 70 -6.60 0.80 -5.80
N VAL A 71 -5.83 0.30 -6.78
CA VAL A 71 -4.75 1.05 -7.45
C VAL A 71 -5.33 2.22 -8.23
N GLU A 72 -6.36 1.99 -9.02
CA GLU A 72 -7.09 3.04 -9.77
C GLU A 72 -7.57 4.18 -8.87
N ARG A 73 -7.92 3.86 -7.63
CA ARG A 73 -8.34 4.84 -6.62
C ARG A 73 -7.18 5.45 -5.83
N GLY A 74 -5.93 5.12 -6.17
CA GLY A 74 -4.74 5.58 -5.48
C GLY A 74 -4.62 5.13 -4.03
N ILE A 75 -5.31 4.09 -3.62
CA ILE A 75 -5.33 3.64 -2.22
C ILE A 75 -3.94 3.19 -1.74
N PRO A 76 -3.16 2.39 -2.51
CA PRO A 76 -1.84 1.96 -2.06
C PRO A 76 -0.92 3.13 -1.77
N THR A 77 -0.88 4.11 -2.63
CA THR A 77 0.00 5.27 -2.51
C THR A 77 -0.54 6.30 -1.52
N ASN A 78 -1.76 6.79 -1.74
CA ASN A 78 -2.30 7.94 -0.99
C ASN A 78 -2.86 7.57 0.39
N THR A 79 -3.22 6.28 0.60
CA THR A 79 -3.77 5.83 1.88
C THR A 79 -2.78 4.96 2.64
N TYR A 80 -2.19 3.95 1.98
CA TYR A 80 -1.28 3.02 2.63
C TYR A 80 0.17 3.52 2.65
N GLY A 81 0.51 4.48 1.78
CA GLY A 81 1.83 5.12 1.73
C GLY A 81 2.91 4.22 1.15
N TYR A 82 2.59 3.39 0.18
CA TYR A 82 3.58 2.67 -0.59
C TYR A 82 4.03 3.52 -1.78
N PRO A 83 5.32 3.88 -1.88
CA PRO A 83 5.84 4.64 -3.02
C PRO A 83 5.84 3.81 -4.32
N ASN A 84 6.09 2.50 -4.19
CA ASN A 84 6.14 1.59 -5.33
C ASN A 84 4.85 0.77 -5.42
N CYS A 85 4.28 0.71 -6.63
CA CYS A 85 3.07 -0.05 -6.90
C CYS A 85 3.12 -0.53 -8.36
N ASP A 86 3.47 -1.79 -8.59
CA ASP A 86 3.72 -2.34 -9.89
C ASP A 86 2.87 -3.57 -10.18
N LEU A 87 2.48 -3.72 -11.44
CA LEU A 87 1.69 -4.87 -11.87
C LEU A 87 2.46 -6.16 -11.60
N LEU A 88 1.86 -7.07 -10.86
CA LEU A 88 2.40 -8.38 -10.54
C LEU A 88 1.78 -9.47 -11.41
N VAL A 89 0.46 -9.39 -11.58
CA VAL A 89 -0.35 -10.38 -12.30
C VAL A 89 -1.45 -9.67 -13.06
N ASP A 90 -1.66 -10.08 -14.30
CA ASP A 90 -2.84 -9.73 -15.09
C ASP A 90 -3.43 -11.01 -15.67
N GLY A 91 -4.61 -11.39 -15.21
CA GLY A 91 -5.26 -12.59 -15.69
C GLY A 91 -6.09 -13.32 -14.63
N TRP A 92 -6.30 -14.60 -14.87
CA TRP A 92 -7.08 -15.46 -13.97
C TRP A 92 -6.34 -15.69 -12.65
N PHE A 93 -6.94 -15.26 -11.56
CA PHE A 93 -6.40 -15.45 -10.22
C PHE A 93 -7.21 -16.50 -9.46
N GLU A 94 -6.65 -17.70 -9.35
CA GLU A 94 -7.34 -18.87 -8.79
C GLU A 94 -7.95 -18.65 -7.41
N PRO A 95 -7.27 -17.96 -6.44
CA PRO A 95 -7.83 -17.75 -5.11
C PRO A 95 -9.13 -16.94 -5.09
N SER A 96 -9.33 -16.03 -6.05
CA SER A 96 -10.58 -15.26 -6.16
C SER A 96 -11.57 -15.86 -7.14
N GLY A 97 -11.12 -16.76 -8.02
CA GLY A 97 -11.92 -17.29 -9.11
C GLY A 97 -12.31 -16.25 -10.17
N LEU A 98 -11.56 -15.16 -10.28
CA LEU A 98 -11.82 -14.04 -11.18
C LEU A 98 -10.59 -13.72 -12.02
N THR A 99 -10.82 -13.14 -13.21
CA THR A 99 -9.77 -12.41 -13.93
C THR A 99 -9.59 -11.06 -13.28
N GLU A 100 -8.40 -10.79 -12.79
CA GLU A 100 -8.11 -9.54 -12.12
C GLU A 100 -6.65 -9.13 -12.25
N GLN A 101 -6.39 -7.86 -12.00
CA GLN A 101 -5.03 -7.34 -11.87
C GLN A 101 -4.64 -7.31 -10.41
N ALA A 102 -3.50 -7.91 -10.09
CA ALA A 102 -2.86 -7.79 -8.79
C ALA A 102 -1.55 -7.01 -8.94
N PHE A 103 -1.32 -6.12 -7.98
CA PHE A 103 -0.15 -5.26 -7.96
C PHE A 103 0.67 -5.56 -6.71
N MET A 104 1.98 -5.56 -6.85
CA MET A 104 2.91 -5.56 -5.75
C MET A 104 3.16 -4.13 -5.29
N THR A 105 3.06 -3.90 -3.99
CA THR A 105 3.40 -2.63 -3.36
C THR A 105 4.61 -2.83 -2.48
N SER A 106 5.53 -1.89 -2.48
CA SER A 106 6.72 -1.97 -1.63
C SER A 106 7.17 -0.61 -1.12
N ILE A 107 7.84 -0.65 0.02
CA ILE A 107 8.48 0.49 0.67
C ILE A 107 9.71 -0.03 1.38
N ASP A 108 10.84 0.65 1.23
CA ASP A 108 12.07 0.33 1.93
C ASP A 108 12.10 0.88 3.36
N ARG A 109 13.13 0.49 4.10
CA ARG A 109 13.29 0.87 5.50
C ARG A 109 13.45 2.37 5.70
N GLU A 110 14.25 3.02 4.87
CA GLU A 110 14.53 4.46 5.00
C GLU A 110 13.24 5.26 4.83
N GLU A 111 12.51 4.97 3.77
CA GLU A 111 11.22 5.59 3.50
C GLU A 111 10.17 5.28 4.59
N MET A 112 10.18 4.04 5.14
CA MET A 112 9.31 3.70 6.27
C MET A 112 9.60 4.57 7.49
N LEU A 113 10.87 4.80 7.83
CA LEU A 113 11.27 5.62 8.97
C LEU A 113 10.91 7.09 8.77
N LEU A 114 11.13 7.63 7.56
CA LEU A 114 10.72 8.99 7.21
C LEU A 114 9.21 9.17 7.33
N GLN A 115 8.43 8.24 6.79
CA GLN A 115 6.97 8.30 6.91
C GLN A 115 6.48 8.20 8.35
N ILE A 116 7.10 7.34 9.17
CA ILE A 116 6.74 7.22 10.59
C ILE A 116 7.02 8.55 11.32
N ALA A 117 8.16 9.18 11.06
CA ALA A 117 8.49 10.47 11.65
C ALA A 117 7.47 11.55 11.26
N ASP A 118 7.13 11.64 9.98
CA ASP A 118 6.13 12.60 9.48
C ASP A 118 4.73 12.33 10.06
N ASP A 119 4.33 11.07 10.16
CA ASP A 119 3.04 10.68 10.74
C ASP A 119 2.97 11.04 12.24
N LEU A 120 4.05 10.81 12.99
CA LEU A 120 4.12 11.18 14.42
C LEU A 120 4.00 12.70 14.60
N LEU A 121 4.74 13.49 13.83
CA LEU A 121 4.63 14.95 13.84
C LEU A 121 3.22 15.42 13.51
N LEU A 122 2.59 14.81 12.48
CA LEU A 122 1.24 15.14 12.08
C LEU A 122 0.22 14.84 13.18
N ILE A 123 0.35 13.69 13.85
CA ILE A 123 -0.52 13.28 14.95
C ILE A 123 -0.30 14.23 16.15
N GLU A 124 0.93 14.52 16.51
CA GLU A 124 1.26 15.42 17.63
C GLU A 124 0.68 16.83 17.43
N MET A 125 0.86 17.38 16.22
CA MET A 125 0.32 18.71 15.87
C MET A 125 -1.21 18.76 15.82
N ASN A 126 -1.90 17.62 15.85
CA ASN A 126 -3.35 17.52 15.74
C ASN A 126 -3.93 16.56 16.81
N ALA A 127 -3.29 16.48 17.97
CA ALA A 127 -3.66 15.54 19.03
C ALA A 127 -5.09 15.76 19.58
N ASP A 128 -5.65 16.95 19.38
CA ASP A 128 -7.02 17.32 19.75
C ASP A 128 -8.08 16.96 18.70
N LYS A 129 -7.64 16.49 17.52
CA LYS A 129 -8.53 16.19 16.39
C LYS A 129 -8.86 14.70 16.28
N GLN A 130 -9.98 14.42 15.63
CA GLN A 130 -10.33 13.05 15.27
C GLN A 130 -9.42 12.52 14.15
N VAL A 131 -9.19 11.19 14.13
CA VAL A 131 -8.35 10.53 13.14
C VAL A 131 -8.76 10.88 11.70
N GLY A 132 -10.06 10.97 11.43
CA GLY A 132 -10.56 11.35 10.11
C GLY A 132 -10.11 12.74 9.65
N ASP A 133 -9.97 13.70 10.58
CA ASP A 133 -9.50 15.05 10.28
C ASP A 133 -7.99 15.06 10.03
N ILE A 134 -7.24 14.31 10.85
CA ILE A 134 -5.81 14.12 10.66
C ILE A 134 -5.52 13.54 9.28
N VAL A 135 -6.25 12.50 8.88
CA VAL A 135 -6.09 11.87 7.57
C VAL A 135 -6.44 12.83 6.42
N ARG A 136 -7.46 13.67 6.57
CA ARG A 136 -7.74 14.70 5.57
C ARG A 136 -6.57 15.67 5.40
N THR A 137 -5.98 16.11 6.50
CA THR A 137 -4.78 16.97 6.48
C THR A 137 -3.59 16.26 5.84
N ALA A 138 -3.34 14.98 6.16
CA ALA A 138 -2.29 14.18 5.55
C ALA A 138 -2.44 14.12 4.01
N ARG A 139 -3.62 13.80 3.53
CA ARG A 139 -3.91 13.72 2.10
C ARG A 139 -3.71 15.04 1.36
N GLN A 140 -4.01 16.16 1.99
CA GLN A 140 -3.78 17.48 1.40
C GLN A 140 -2.29 17.79 1.24
N ARG A 141 -1.45 17.33 2.18
CA ARG A 141 0.01 17.50 2.10
C ARG A 141 0.64 16.64 1.01
N HIS A 142 0.15 15.40 0.84
CA HIS A 142 0.69 14.43 -0.13
C HIS A 142 -0.08 14.41 -1.47
N GLY A 143 -1.16 15.16 -1.61
CA GLY A 143 -2.11 15.13 -2.73
C GLY A 143 -1.61 15.69 -4.06
N HIS A 144 -0.31 15.81 -4.27
CA HIS A 144 0.30 16.21 -5.53
C HIS A 144 1.15 15.12 -6.20
N ALA A 145 1.04 13.87 -5.74
CA ALA A 145 1.63 12.75 -6.49
C ALA A 145 0.83 12.54 -7.79
N PRO A 146 1.48 12.47 -8.95
CA PRO A 146 0.79 12.33 -10.22
C PRO A 146 -0.01 11.02 -10.25
N VAL A 147 -1.27 11.11 -10.62
CA VAL A 147 -2.05 9.95 -11.05
C VAL A 147 -1.31 9.35 -12.24
N LEU A 148 -0.88 8.10 -12.14
CA LEU A 148 -0.28 7.39 -13.26
C LEU A 148 -1.23 7.49 -14.47
N PRO A 149 -0.72 7.82 -15.66
CA PRO A 149 -1.58 7.89 -16.85
C PRO A 149 -2.25 6.53 -17.06
N ALA A 150 -3.57 6.58 -17.29
CA ALA A 150 -4.32 5.40 -17.67
C ALA A 150 -3.60 4.72 -18.84
N MET A 151 -3.19 3.47 -18.66
CA MET A 151 -2.63 2.69 -19.74
C MET A 151 -3.71 2.55 -20.81
N ALA A 152 -3.47 3.15 -21.97
CA ALA A 152 -4.32 3.01 -23.13
C ALA A 152 -4.39 1.51 -23.50
N ALA A 153 -5.61 1.04 -23.67
CA ALA A 153 -5.93 -0.30 -24.15
C ALA A 153 -5.44 -0.52 -25.59
#